data_dccd770a9400fa4e6c63348fbbfbd852
#
_entry.id   dccd770a9400fa4e6c63348fbbfbd852
#
_cell.length_a   1.000
_cell.length_b   1.000
_cell.length_c   1.000
_cell.angle_alpha   90.00
_cell.angle_beta   90.00
_cell.angle_gamma   90.00
#
_symmetry.space_group_name_H-M   'P 1'
#
loop_
_entity.id
_entity.type
_entity.pdbx_description
1 polymer ?
#
loop_
_entity_poly.entity_id
_entity_poly.type
_entity_poly.pdbx_seq_one_letter_code
_entity_poly.pdbx_strand_id
1 'polypeptide(L)'
;MTENEILDVLHGVQHPELQSDIVSLGMVDGVRIDEEGIRITIVFARARDPFAQAIRKRSEEAVASRYPQYAGKISVFVKEAPPKKKNERQTVPLGADDRIRRIVAVSSAKGGVGKSTVTANLAVALAKAGYRTGVLDADIYGPSQPMMFGVEDYRPEGENIEGKEWIVPAEAYGVKVMSIGFFIPPGDALMWRGPMATNALRQMIHQTLWGPLDFLLLDLPPGTGDVHLSVISEMKVDGALIVTTPQRVALADVVRGVHMFRNEKVNIPILGLVENMAWFTPAELPDNRYYIFGEGEAARIAEQEKLPLLASIPLIRSVSEAADSGRPVTSENLPDGKFYDLLAEGVVAELCESRR
;
A
#
# COMPACT_ATOMS: atom_id res chain seq x y z
N MET A 1 -24.61 -37.17 8.06
CA MET A 1 -23.60 -36.55 7.20
C MET A 1 -23.80 -35.06 7.24
N THR A 2 -22.75 -34.33 7.55
CA THR A 2 -22.76 -32.87 7.71
C THR A 2 -21.90 -32.22 6.64
N GLU A 3 -22.07 -30.92 6.44
CA GLU A 3 -21.24 -30.12 5.53
C GLU A 3 -19.76 -30.20 5.89
N ASN A 4 -19.43 -30.15 7.20
CA ASN A 4 -18.06 -30.25 7.69
C ASN A 4 -17.39 -31.59 7.34
N GLU A 5 -18.13 -32.69 7.38
CA GLU A 5 -17.59 -34.01 7.00
C GLU A 5 -17.22 -34.08 5.50
N ILE A 6 -17.91 -33.33 4.64
CA ILE A 6 -17.57 -33.21 3.22
C ILE A 6 -16.35 -32.30 3.05
N LEU A 7 -16.26 -31.19 3.79
CA LEU A 7 -15.10 -30.30 3.77
C LEU A 7 -13.84 -31.03 4.22
N ASP A 8 -13.92 -31.89 5.25
CA ASP A 8 -12.81 -32.73 5.71
C ASP A 8 -12.28 -33.65 4.60
N VAL A 9 -13.17 -34.20 3.78
CA VAL A 9 -12.77 -35.02 2.61
C VAL A 9 -12.10 -34.18 1.54
N LEU A 10 -12.59 -32.94 1.32
CA LEU A 10 -12.06 -32.03 0.31
C LEU A 10 -10.70 -31.44 0.68
N HIS A 11 -10.28 -31.45 1.94
CA HIS A 11 -8.89 -31.18 2.34
C HIS A 11 -7.87 -32.18 1.73
N GLY A 12 -8.32 -33.35 1.30
CA GLY A 12 -7.49 -34.29 0.54
C GLY A 12 -7.24 -33.89 -0.92
N VAL A 13 -7.95 -32.88 -1.44
CA VAL A 13 -7.84 -32.47 -2.85
C VAL A 13 -6.87 -31.31 -3.01
N GLN A 14 -5.67 -31.60 -3.52
CA GLN A 14 -4.59 -30.62 -3.71
C GLN A 14 -4.74 -29.88 -5.05
N HIS A 15 -4.49 -28.56 -5.01
CA HIS A 15 -4.36 -27.75 -6.22
C HIS A 15 -2.99 -28.01 -6.87
N PRO A 16 -2.90 -28.39 -8.15
CA PRO A 16 -1.64 -28.81 -8.76
C PRO A 16 -0.53 -27.75 -8.78
N GLU A 17 -0.90 -26.49 -8.89
CA GLU A 17 0.04 -25.35 -8.97
C GLU A 17 0.31 -24.70 -7.61
N LEU A 18 -0.70 -24.60 -6.74
CA LEU A 18 -0.61 -23.83 -5.50
C LEU A 18 -0.12 -24.65 -4.29
N GLN A 19 0.13 -25.95 -4.48
CA GLN A 19 0.65 -26.90 -3.47
C GLN A 19 -0.10 -26.83 -2.11
N SER A 20 -1.39 -26.52 -2.14
CA SER A 20 -2.28 -26.48 -0.99
C SER A 20 -3.64 -27.07 -1.37
N ASP A 21 -4.42 -27.50 -0.38
CA ASP A 21 -5.73 -28.05 -0.61
C ASP A 21 -6.79 -27.00 -0.94
N ILE A 22 -7.84 -27.39 -1.66
CA ILE A 22 -8.87 -26.47 -2.16
C ILE A 22 -9.72 -25.82 -1.07
N VAL A 23 -9.78 -26.41 0.14
CA VAL A 23 -10.51 -25.84 1.29
C VAL A 23 -9.67 -24.75 1.94
N SER A 24 -8.40 -25.03 2.22
CA SER A 24 -7.44 -24.06 2.78
C SER A 24 -7.22 -22.86 1.83
N LEU A 25 -7.33 -23.07 0.52
CA LEU A 25 -7.29 -22.02 -0.50
C LEU A 25 -8.58 -21.20 -0.59
N GLY A 26 -9.62 -21.55 0.20
CA GLY A 26 -10.91 -20.87 0.15
C GLY A 26 -11.65 -21.03 -1.17
N MET A 27 -11.35 -22.09 -1.95
CA MET A 27 -11.97 -22.34 -3.23
C MET A 27 -13.37 -22.97 -3.11
N VAL A 28 -13.73 -23.58 -1.98
CA VAL A 28 -15.04 -24.18 -1.75
C VAL A 28 -16.01 -23.12 -1.26
N ASP A 29 -16.95 -22.70 -2.14
CA ASP A 29 -17.95 -21.66 -1.89
C ASP A 29 -19.16 -22.19 -1.09
N GLY A 30 -19.43 -23.49 -1.17
CA GLY A 30 -20.49 -24.12 -0.38
C GLY A 30 -20.70 -25.59 -0.72
N VAL A 31 -21.24 -26.30 0.25
CA VAL A 31 -21.67 -27.70 0.16
C VAL A 31 -23.14 -27.76 0.53
N ARG A 32 -23.97 -28.40 -0.30
CA ARG A 32 -25.37 -28.66 0.00
C ARG A 32 -25.65 -30.16 -0.07
N ILE A 33 -26.35 -30.66 0.91
CA ILE A 33 -26.74 -32.06 1.03
C ILE A 33 -28.25 -32.10 1.10
N ASP A 34 -28.88 -32.72 0.12
CA ASP A 34 -30.32 -32.90 0.03
C ASP A 34 -30.70 -34.33 -0.38
N GLU A 35 -32.00 -34.59 -0.60
CA GLU A 35 -32.50 -35.90 -1.00
C GLU A 35 -32.03 -36.30 -2.42
N GLU A 36 -31.66 -35.30 -3.24
CA GLU A 36 -31.16 -35.54 -4.60
C GLU A 36 -29.67 -35.87 -4.65
N GLY A 37 -28.90 -35.51 -3.58
CA GLY A 37 -27.47 -35.84 -3.47
C GLY A 37 -26.62 -34.76 -2.79
N ILE A 38 -25.34 -34.72 -3.17
CA ILE A 38 -24.35 -33.80 -2.66
C ILE A 38 -23.98 -32.82 -3.78
N ARG A 39 -24.16 -31.53 -3.54
CA ARG A 39 -23.76 -30.44 -4.45
C ARG A 39 -22.63 -29.64 -3.82
N ILE A 40 -21.50 -29.56 -4.51
CA ILE A 40 -20.32 -28.82 -4.09
C ILE A 40 -20.08 -27.70 -5.10
N THR A 41 -19.86 -26.49 -4.64
CA THR A 41 -19.51 -25.36 -5.50
C THR A 41 -18.05 -24.98 -5.27
N ILE A 42 -17.23 -25.02 -6.32
CA ILE A 42 -15.83 -24.60 -6.30
C ILE A 42 -15.68 -23.36 -7.16
N VAL A 43 -15.02 -22.33 -6.62
CA VAL A 43 -14.81 -21.04 -7.27
C VAL A 43 -13.34 -20.88 -7.65
N PHE A 44 -13.08 -20.55 -8.90
CA PHE A 44 -11.74 -20.30 -9.43
C PHE A 44 -11.52 -18.79 -9.64
N ALA A 45 -10.39 -18.29 -9.18
CA ALA A 45 -10.05 -16.87 -9.30
C ALA A 45 -9.75 -16.42 -10.75
N ARG A 46 -9.34 -17.37 -11.63
CA ARG A 46 -9.06 -17.11 -13.04
C ARG A 46 -10.18 -17.68 -13.92
N ALA A 47 -10.64 -16.86 -14.88
CA ALA A 47 -11.53 -17.36 -15.93
C ALA A 47 -10.79 -18.42 -16.75
N ARG A 48 -11.44 -19.55 -17.01
CA ARG A 48 -10.89 -20.71 -17.75
C ARG A 48 -9.61 -21.27 -17.12
N ASP A 49 -9.61 -21.46 -15.79
CA ASP A 49 -8.50 -22.10 -15.09
C ASP A 49 -8.21 -23.49 -15.69
N PRO A 50 -6.97 -23.79 -16.12
CA PRO A 50 -6.64 -25.06 -16.78
C PRO A 50 -6.82 -26.28 -15.86
N PHE A 51 -6.82 -26.09 -14.54
CA PHE A 51 -6.97 -27.14 -13.55
C PHE A 51 -8.42 -27.38 -13.10
N ALA A 52 -9.36 -26.53 -13.51
CA ALA A 52 -10.76 -26.58 -13.08
C ALA A 52 -11.40 -27.96 -13.29
N GLN A 53 -11.21 -28.58 -14.44
CA GLN A 53 -11.76 -29.90 -14.76
C GLN A 53 -11.09 -31.02 -13.94
N ALA A 54 -9.78 -30.90 -13.69
CA ALA A 54 -9.03 -31.89 -12.91
C ALA A 54 -9.43 -31.83 -11.42
N ILE A 55 -9.56 -30.62 -10.86
CA ILE A 55 -9.97 -30.41 -9.48
C ILE A 55 -11.42 -30.86 -9.28
N ARG A 56 -12.32 -30.51 -10.20
CA ARG A 56 -13.70 -31.00 -10.19
C ARG A 56 -13.77 -32.53 -10.09
N LYS A 57 -13.08 -33.22 -11.00
CA LYS A 57 -13.08 -34.70 -11.06
C LYS A 57 -12.49 -35.30 -9.78
N ARG A 58 -11.38 -34.79 -9.27
CA ARG A 58 -10.77 -35.26 -8.01
C ARG A 58 -11.69 -35.06 -6.81
N SER A 59 -12.41 -33.94 -6.77
CA SER A 59 -13.39 -33.67 -5.71
C SER A 59 -14.57 -34.64 -5.75
N GLU A 60 -15.10 -34.93 -6.93
CA GLU A 60 -16.16 -35.94 -7.13
C GLU A 60 -15.68 -37.34 -6.68
N GLU A 61 -14.48 -37.74 -7.11
CA GLU A 61 -13.88 -39.03 -6.77
C GLU A 61 -13.57 -39.16 -5.26
N ALA A 62 -13.05 -38.13 -4.64
CA ALA A 62 -12.73 -38.13 -3.21
C ALA A 62 -14.00 -38.33 -2.37
N VAL A 63 -15.06 -37.59 -2.66
CA VAL A 63 -16.33 -37.70 -1.95
C VAL A 63 -17.03 -39.02 -2.24
N ALA A 64 -17.03 -39.50 -3.48
CA ALA A 64 -17.60 -40.80 -3.86
C ALA A 64 -16.86 -41.96 -3.16
N SER A 65 -15.55 -41.91 -3.03
CA SER A 65 -14.77 -42.94 -2.34
C SER A 65 -15.10 -43.01 -0.87
N ARG A 66 -15.34 -41.90 -0.22
CA ARG A 66 -15.67 -41.82 1.22
C ARG A 66 -17.14 -42.17 1.49
N TYR A 67 -18.04 -41.84 0.55
CA TYR A 67 -19.48 -42.02 0.68
C TYR A 67 -20.06 -42.76 -0.56
N PRO A 68 -19.80 -44.08 -0.73
CA PRO A 68 -20.20 -44.86 -1.87
C PRO A 68 -21.72 -44.87 -2.13
N GLN A 69 -22.54 -44.71 -1.06
CA GLN A 69 -23.99 -44.64 -1.13
C GLN A 69 -24.51 -43.43 -1.94
N TYR A 70 -23.67 -42.42 -2.17
CA TYR A 70 -23.96 -41.23 -2.97
C TYR A 70 -23.27 -41.26 -4.34
N ALA A 71 -22.62 -42.38 -4.70
CA ALA A 71 -22.01 -42.53 -6.01
C ALA A 71 -23.06 -42.31 -7.13
N GLY A 72 -22.77 -41.38 -8.04
CA GLY A 72 -23.71 -40.95 -9.10
C GLY A 72 -24.71 -39.85 -8.67
N LYS A 73 -24.69 -39.40 -7.38
CA LYS A 73 -25.49 -38.31 -6.87
C LYS A 73 -24.62 -37.16 -6.35
N ILE A 74 -23.36 -37.11 -6.75
CA ILE A 74 -22.42 -36.05 -6.40
C ILE A 74 -22.28 -35.15 -7.61
N SER A 75 -22.51 -33.84 -7.42
CA SER A 75 -22.36 -32.84 -8.46
C SER A 75 -21.43 -31.73 -7.98
N VAL A 76 -20.31 -31.58 -8.67
CA VAL A 76 -19.38 -30.47 -8.41
C VAL A 76 -19.54 -29.41 -9.48
N PHE A 77 -19.98 -28.24 -9.07
CA PHE A 77 -20.15 -27.08 -9.93
C PHE A 77 -18.91 -26.21 -9.85
N VAL A 78 -18.35 -25.87 -10.99
CA VAL A 78 -17.26 -24.91 -11.12
C VAL A 78 -17.87 -23.57 -11.45
N LYS A 79 -17.68 -22.58 -10.59
CA LYS A 79 -17.98 -21.19 -10.88
C LYS A 79 -16.67 -20.47 -11.12
N GLU A 80 -16.63 -19.66 -12.14
CA GLU A 80 -15.64 -18.59 -12.19
C GLU A 80 -15.99 -17.64 -11.06
N ALA A 81 -14.99 -17.24 -10.24
CA ALA A 81 -15.21 -16.12 -9.34
C ALA A 81 -15.82 -15.02 -10.19
N PRO A 82 -16.95 -14.41 -9.78
CA PRO A 82 -17.41 -13.21 -10.45
C PRO A 82 -16.17 -12.34 -10.55
N PRO A 83 -15.83 -11.79 -11.74
CA PRO A 83 -14.61 -11.01 -11.92
C PRO A 83 -14.60 -10.13 -10.70
N LYS A 84 -13.58 -10.26 -9.80
CA LYS A 84 -13.53 -9.55 -8.50
C LYS A 84 -14.08 -8.22 -8.87
N LYS A 85 -15.31 -7.87 -8.43
CA LYS A 85 -15.97 -6.64 -8.85
C LYS A 85 -14.85 -5.67 -8.63
N LYS A 86 -14.21 -5.20 -9.72
CA LYS A 86 -13.20 -4.14 -9.65
C LYS A 86 -13.98 -3.22 -8.79
N ASN A 87 -13.68 -3.15 -7.49
CA ASN A 87 -14.46 -2.48 -6.47
C ASN A 87 -14.99 -1.30 -7.22
N GLU A 88 -16.36 -1.23 -7.45
CA GLU A 88 -16.88 -0.15 -8.26
C GLU A 88 -16.29 1.02 -7.57
N ARG A 89 -15.16 1.48 -8.15
CA ARG A 89 -14.30 2.47 -7.53
C ARG A 89 -15.30 3.53 -7.24
N GLN A 90 -15.59 3.79 -5.97
CA GLN A 90 -16.38 4.95 -5.61
C GLN A 90 -15.65 6.06 -6.35
N THR A 91 -16.18 6.44 -7.50
CA THR A 91 -15.55 7.36 -8.41
C THR A 91 -15.57 8.67 -7.67
N VAL A 92 -14.47 8.90 -6.98
CA VAL A 92 -14.24 10.19 -6.35
C VAL A 92 -14.19 11.18 -7.54
N PRO A 93 -15.08 12.16 -7.60
CA PRO A 93 -15.16 13.04 -8.75
C PRO A 93 -13.80 13.67 -9.03
N LEU A 94 -13.35 13.59 -10.27
CA LEU A 94 -12.10 14.08 -10.80
C LEU A 94 -11.89 15.58 -10.52
N GLY A 95 -10.71 15.95 -10.06
CA GLY A 95 -10.21 17.32 -10.20
C GLY A 95 -9.86 17.60 -11.67
N ALA A 96 -9.69 18.87 -12.03
CA ALA A 96 -9.50 19.33 -13.41
C ALA A 96 -8.27 18.79 -14.17
N ASP A 97 -7.39 18.03 -13.51
CA ASP A 97 -6.30 17.29 -14.15
C ASP A 97 -6.67 15.81 -14.20
N ASP A 98 -7.13 15.35 -15.35
CA ASP A 98 -7.61 13.97 -15.59
C ASP A 98 -6.53 12.89 -15.41
N ARG A 99 -5.29 13.27 -15.12
CA ARG A 99 -4.14 12.36 -15.01
C ARG A 99 -3.93 11.83 -13.61
N ILE A 100 -4.04 12.69 -12.58
CA ILE A 100 -3.81 12.32 -11.17
C ILE A 100 -5.04 12.68 -10.35
N ARG A 101 -5.67 11.69 -9.74
CA ARG A 101 -6.95 11.89 -9.02
C ARG A 101 -6.76 12.44 -7.62
N ARG A 102 -5.71 11.99 -6.93
CA ARG A 102 -5.40 12.37 -5.55
C ARG A 102 -3.92 12.53 -5.37
N ILE A 103 -3.54 13.63 -4.76
CA ILE A 103 -2.17 13.93 -4.36
C ILE A 103 -2.14 13.98 -2.84
N VAL A 104 -1.35 13.08 -2.22
CA VAL A 104 -1.21 12.97 -0.77
C VAL A 104 0.23 13.29 -0.39
N ALA A 105 0.39 14.33 0.43
CA ALA A 105 1.69 14.66 0.99
C ALA A 105 1.98 13.79 2.21
N VAL A 106 3.12 13.11 2.23
CA VAL A 106 3.65 12.40 3.40
C VAL A 106 4.76 13.25 3.98
N SER A 107 4.50 13.75 5.19
CA SER A 107 5.37 14.70 5.87
C SER A 107 5.81 14.17 7.22
N SER A 108 6.93 14.66 7.70
CA SER A 108 7.36 14.49 9.09
C SER A 108 8.00 15.78 9.58
N ALA A 109 7.67 16.16 10.79
CA ALA A 109 8.26 17.34 11.40
C ALA A 109 9.74 17.16 11.81
N LYS A 110 10.20 15.89 11.86
CA LYS A 110 11.57 15.51 12.25
C LYS A 110 12.12 14.42 11.34
N GLY A 111 13.42 14.44 11.08
CA GLY A 111 14.12 13.38 10.36
C GLY A 111 14.23 12.09 11.19
N GLY A 112 14.34 10.93 10.52
CA GLY A 112 14.58 9.63 11.16
C GLY A 112 13.34 8.97 11.76
N VAL A 113 12.14 9.46 11.50
CA VAL A 113 10.87 8.84 11.97
C VAL A 113 10.34 7.72 11.05
N GLY A 114 11.04 7.44 9.96
CA GLY A 114 10.65 6.42 8.99
C GLY A 114 9.59 6.87 7.97
N LYS A 115 9.50 8.19 7.71
CA LYS A 115 8.58 8.79 6.73
C LYS A 115 8.63 8.08 5.37
N SER A 116 9.81 7.94 4.78
CA SER A 116 10.00 7.35 3.45
C SER A 116 9.66 5.86 3.43
N THR A 117 9.94 5.12 4.51
CA THR A 117 9.52 3.72 4.67
C THR A 117 7.99 3.60 4.69
N VAL A 118 7.32 4.51 5.41
CA VAL A 118 5.85 4.56 5.43
C VAL A 118 5.33 4.89 4.03
N THR A 119 5.93 5.86 3.33
CA THR A 119 5.54 6.26 1.97
C THR A 119 5.65 5.09 0.98
N ALA A 120 6.79 4.39 0.96
CA ALA A 120 7.02 3.26 0.06
C ALA A 120 6.01 2.13 0.29
N ASN A 121 5.83 1.73 1.55
CA ASN A 121 4.91 0.64 1.90
C ASN A 121 3.44 1.01 1.69
N LEU A 122 3.04 2.24 1.99
CA LEU A 122 1.70 2.76 1.68
C LEU A 122 1.43 2.76 0.16
N ALA A 123 2.41 3.16 -0.65
CA ALA A 123 2.28 3.15 -2.10
C ALA A 123 2.05 1.72 -2.63
N VAL A 124 2.81 0.76 -2.15
CA VAL A 124 2.64 -0.65 -2.54
C VAL A 124 1.31 -1.21 -2.02
N ALA A 125 0.87 -0.85 -0.81
CA ALA A 125 -0.44 -1.23 -0.27
C ALA A 125 -1.59 -0.73 -1.16
N LEU A 126 -1.54 0.55 -1.57
CA LEU A 126 -2.50 1.13 -2.50
C LEU A 126 -2.49 0.42 -3.87
N ALA A 127 -1.29 0.11 -4.40
CA ALA A 127 -1.16 -0.62 -5.66
C ALA A 127 -1.75 -2.04 -5.56
N LYS A 128 -1.48 -2.77 -4.47
CA LYS A 128 -2.09 -4.08 -4.17
C LYS A 128 -3.61 -4.00 -4.06
N ALA A 129 -4.14 -2.93 -3.48
CA ALA A 129 -5.57 -2.68 -3.42
C ALA A 129 -6.19 -2.34 -4.80
N GLY A 130 -5.38 -2.28 -5.86
CA GLY A 130 -5.81 -2.08 -7.25
C GLY A 130 -5.84 -0.61 -7.69
N TYR A 131 -5.28 0.31 -6.92
CA TYR A 131 -5.13 1.70 -7.32
C TYR A 131 -3.85 1.90 -8.13
N ARG A 132 -3.93 2.70 -9.20
CA ARG A 132 -2.76 3.17 -9.93
C ARG A 132 -2.04 4.19 -9.07
N THR A 133 -0.85 3.85 -8.64
CA THR A 133 -0.13 4.62 -7.62
C THR A 133 1.21 5.09 -8.13
N GLY A 134 1.60 6.32 -7.78
CA GLY A 134 2.92 6.87 -8.00
C GLY A 134 3.51 7.42 -6.71
N VAL A 135 4.84 7.49 -6.66
CA VAL A 135 5.61 8.15 -5.60
C VAL A 135 6.54 9.18 -6.23
N LEU A 136 6.46 10.41 -5.75
CA LEU A 136 7.45 11.45 -6.02
C LEU A 136 8.29 11.65 -4.76
N ASP A 137 9.55 11.26 -4.83
CA ASP A 137 10.55 11.54 -3.80
C ASP A 137 11.06 12.97 -3.95
N ALA A 138 10.59 13.83 -3.08
CA ALA A 138 10.93 15.25 -3.02
C ALA A 138 11.98 15.57 -1.95
N ASP A 139 12.54 14.56 -1.29
CA ASP A 139 13.62 14.74 -0.32
C ASP A 139 14.97 14.90 -1.02
N ILE A 140 15.28 16.16 -1.33
CA ILE A 140 16.48 16.51 -2.10
C ILE A 140 17.78 16.15 -1.36
N TYR A 141 17.73 16.22 -0.05
CA TYR A 141 18.92 16.05 0.80
C TYR A 141 19.20 14.60 1.17
N GLY A 142 18.20 13.73 1.05
CA GLY A 142 18.32 12.31 1.36
C GLY A 142 17.33 11.46 0.56
N PRO A 143 17.41 11.49 -0.80
CA PRO A 143 16.50 10.71 -1.61
C PRO A 143 16.67 9.23 -1.32
N SER A 144 15.62 8.58 -0.88
CA SER A 144 15.65 7.20 -0.38
C SER A 144 14.71 6.24 -1.13
N GLN A 145 13.75 6.77 -1.88
CA GLN A 145 12.80 5.93 -2.59
C GLN A 145 13.46 5.02 -3.65
N PRO A 146 14.50 5.44 -4.42
CA PRO A 146 15.19 4.54 -5.33
C PRO A 146 15.70 3.27 -4.65
N MET A 147 16.34 3.40 -3.48
CA MET A 147 16.81 2.26 -2.68
C MET A 147 15.66 1.41 -2.17
N MET A 148 14.63 2.02 -1.61
CA MET A 148 13.48 1.30 -1.03
C MET A 148 12.68 0.50 -2.07
N PHE A 149 12.70 0.92 -3.33
CA PHE A 149 12.05 0.21 -4.43
C PHE A 149 13.01 -0.68 -5.25
N GLY A 150 14.30 -0.72 -4.90
CA GLY A 150 15.31 -1.52 -5.61
C GLY A 150 15.53 -1.05 -7.05
N VAL A 151 15.44 0.25 -7.29
CA VAL A 151 15.58 0.89 -8.61
C VAL A 151 16.70 1.94 -8.64
N GLU A 152 17.72 1.79 -7.82
CA GLU A 152 18.84 2.74 -7.69
C GLU A 152 19.62 2.94 -9.00
N ASP A 153 19.73 1.87 -9.78
CA ASP A 153 20.42 1.88 -11.07
C ASP A 153 19.58 2.43 -12.22
N TYR A 154 18.29 2.74 -11.95
CA TYR A 154 17.43 3.32 -12.97
C TYR A 154 17.92 4.71 -13.36
N ARG A 155 17.94 4.97 -14.68
CA ARG A 155 18.25 6.29 -15.24
C ARG A 155 17.06 6.70 -16.09
N PRO A 156 16.38 7.80 -15.72
CA PRO A 156 15.22 8.28 -16.48
C PRO A 156 15.55 8.59 -17.92
N GLU A 157 14.74 8.07 -18.83
CA GLU A 157 14.81 8.38 -20.24
C GLU A 157 13.84 9.52 -20.58
N GLY A 158 14.18 10.31 -21.60
CA GLY A 158 13.29 11.30 -22.16
C GLY A 158 12.43 10.69 -23.26
N GLU A 159 11.13 10.91 -23.22
CA GLU A 159 10.20 10.53 -24.29
C GLU A 159 9.57 11.79 -24.91
N ASN A 160 9.66 11.93 -26.23
CA ASN A 160 9.05 13.06 -26.93
C ASN A 160 7.62 12.69 -27.38
N ILE A 161 6.63 13.33 -26.76
CA ILE A 161 5.22 13.15 -27.09
C ILE A 161 4.67 14.49 -27.56
N GLU A 162 4.24 14.56 -28.82
CA GLU A 162 3.65 15.77 -29.45
C GLU A 162 4.56 17.00 -29.34
N GLY A 163 5.87 16.80 -29.44
CA GLY A 163 6.88 17.90 -29.41
C GLY A 163 7.23 18.35 -27.99
N LYS A 164 6.71 17.71 -26.95
CA LYS A 164 7.07 17.94 -25.54
C LYS A 164 7.88 16.77 -25.01
N GLU A 165 8.98 17.09 -24.36
CA GLU A 165 9.84 16.11 -23.73
C GLU A 165 9.27 15.73 -22.33
N TRP A 166 9.12 14.43 -22.10
CA TRP A 166 8.63 13.87 -20.86
C TRP A 166 9.68 12.96 -20.24
N ILE A 167 9.69 12.88 -18.92
CA ILE A 167 10.59 12.03 -18.13
C ILE A 167 9.84 10.74 -17.79
N VAL A 168 10.38 9.60 -18.20
CA VAL A 168 9.79 8.29 -17.87
C VAL A 168 10.11 7.95 -16.43
N PRO A 169 9.13 7.63 -15.57
CA PRO A 169 9.37 7.16 -14.20
C PRO A 169 9.82 5.69 -14.16
N ALA A 170 10.56 5.31 -13.13
CA ALA A 170 10.79 3.89 -12.82
C ALA A 170 9.46 3.22 -12.45
N GLU A 171 9.37 1.90 -12.66
CA GLU A 171 8.22 1.11 -12.23
C GLU A 171 8.69 -0.10 -11.41
N ALA A 172 8.22 -0.19 -10.16
CA ALA A 172 8.47 -1.34 -9.30
C ALA A 172 7.23 -1.62 -8.43
N TYR A 173 6.93 -2.90 -8.20
CA TYR A 173 5.80 -3.38 -7.37
C TYR A 173 4.44 -2.76 -7.74
N GLY A 174 4.24 -2.42 -9.01
CA GLY A 174 3.01 -1.76 -9.50
C GLY A 174 2.91 -0.27 -9.15
N VAL A 175 4.01 0.34 -8.73
CA VAL A 175 4.13 1.77 -8.38
C VAL A 175 5.07 2.46 -9.36
N LYS A 176 4.67 3.64 -9.86
CA LYS A 176 5.56 4.54 -10.59
C LYS A 176 6.37 5.36 -9.61
N VAL A 177 7.69 5.38 -9.78
CA VAL A 177 8.62 6.08 -8.87
C VAL A 177 9.42 7.12 -9.64
N MET A 178 9.39 8.35 -9.15
CA MET A 178 10.28 9.42 -9.59
C MET A 178 11.00 10.00 -8.38
N SER A 179 12.31 10.14 -8.50
CA SER A 179 13.16 10.67 -7.44
C SER A 179 14.25 11.54 -8.02
N ILE A 180 14.60 12.58 -7.27
CA ILE A 180 15.78 13.37 -7.58
C ILE A 180 17.06 12.50 -7.54
N GLY A 181 17.04 11.41 -6.76
CA GLY A 181 18.14 10.46 -6.66
C GLY A 181 18.54 9.82 -7.98
N PHE A 182 17.65 9.73 -8.96
CA PHE A 182 17.97 9.20 -10.30
C PHE A 182 18.90 10.08 -11.12
N PHE A 183 18.98 11.36 -10.78
CA PHE A 183 19.78 12.37 -11.49
C PHE A 183 21.11 12.67 -10.79
N ILE A 184 21.37 11.99 -9.66
CA ILE A 184 22.59 12.16 -8.87
C ILE A 184 23.53 10.99 -9.15
N PRO A 185 24.79 11.23 -9.59
CA PRO A 185 25.77 10.17 -9.67
C PRO A 185 26.05 9.55 -8.29
N PRO A 186 26.25 8.24 -8.20
CA PRO A 186 26.63 7.57 -6.94
C PRO A 186 27.90 8.20 -6.35
N GLY A 187 27.83 8.58 -5.08
CA GLY A 187 28.96 9.16 -4.34
C GLY A 187 29.16 10.67 -4.48
N ASP A 188 28.35 11.34 -5.32
CA ASP A 188 28.37 12.80 -5.39
C ASP A 188 27.48 13.44 -4.31
N ALA A 189 28.04 14.39 -3.60
CA ALA A 189 27.25 15.25 -2.70
C ALA A 189 26.59 16.35 -3.54
N LEU A 190 25.27 16.34 -3.56
CA LEU A 190 24.50 17.42 -4.20
C LEU A 190 24.73 18.74 -3.47
N MET A 191 25.52 19.60 -4.08
CA MET A 191 25.60 21.03 -3.68
C MET A 191 24.52 21.84 -4.40
N TRP A 192 23.27 21.37 -4.33
CA TRP A 192 22.17 22.11 -4.92
C TRP A 192 21.83 23.33 -4.07
N ARG A 193 21.94 24.51 -4.65
CA ARG A 193 21.40 25.71 -4.04
C ARG A 193 19.87 25.68 -4.16
N GLY A 194 19.16 26.20 -3.15
CA GLY A 194 17.70 26.16 -3.07
C GLY A 194 16.93 26.37 -4.40
N PRO A 195 17.27 27.42 -5.21
CA PRO A 195 16.59 27.64 -6.50
C PRO A 195 16.76 26.50 -7.52
N MET A 196 17.92 25.85 -7.56
CA MET A 196 18.18 24.73 -8.48
C MET A 196 17.34 23.50 -8.06
N ALA A 197 17.32 23.23 -6.77
CA ALA A 197 16.52 22.16 -6.19
C ALA A 197 15.02 22.34 -6.49
N THR A 198 14.50 23.54 -6.28
CA THR A 198 13.10 23.88 -6.57
C THR A 198 12.77 23.71 -8.06
N ASN A 199 13.68 24.13 -8.97
CA ASN A 199 13.45 23.97 -10.40
C ASN A 199 13.45 22.50 -10.83
N ALA A 200 14.36 21.68 -10.31
CA ALA A 200 14.36 20.24 -10.60
C ALA A 200 13.09 19.55 -10.08
N LEU A 201 12.67 19.85 -8.87
CA LEU A 201 11.40 19.36 -8.35
C LEU A 201 10.22 19.77 -9.23
N ARG A 202 10.17 21.04 -9.69
CA ARG A 202 9.15 21.52 -10.60
C ARG A 202 9.15 20.73 -11.93
N GLN A 203 10.32 20.44 -12.49
CA GLN A 203 10.43 19.62 -13.69
C GLN A 203 9.91 18.19 -13.42
N MET A 204 10.31 17.55 -12.34
CA MET A 204 9.83 16.21 -11.97
C MET A 204 8.32 16.19 -11.76
N ILE A 205 7.73 17.22 -11.16
CA ILE A 205 6.29 17.34 -10.97
C ILE A 205 5.55 17.43 -12.31
N HIS A 206 6.00 18.32 -13.21
CA HIS A 206 5.25 18.68 -14.41
C HIS A 206 5.66 17.94 -15.68
N GLN A 207 6.85 17.30 -15.69
CA GLN A 207 7.39 16.61 -16.86
C GLN A 207 7.50 15.11 -16.70
N THR A 208 7.15 14.55 -15.55
CA THR A 208 7.09 13.08 -15.40
C THR A 208 5.86 12.52 -16.12
N LEU A 209 6.07 11.46 -16.89
CA LEU A 209 5.03 10.74 -17.60
C LEU A 209 4.27 9.82 -16.63
N TRP A 210 3.52 10.44 -15.72
CA TRP A 210 2.74 9.70 -14.74
C TRP A 210 1.63 8.88 -15.39
N GLY A 211 1.01 9.38 -16.46
CA GLY A 211 -0.23 8.81 -16.98
C GLY A 211 -1.38 8.92 -15.97
N PRO A 212 -2.45 8.17 -16.17
CA PRO A 212 -3.58 8.23 -15.24
C PRO A 212 -3.26 7.54 -13.93
N LEU A 213 -3.13 8.29 -12.82
CA LEU A 213 -2.96 7.78 -11.47
C LEU A 213 -4.24 7.98 -10.63
N ASP A 214 -4.49 7.06 -9.73
CA ASP A 214 -5.50 7.22 -8.68
C ASP A 214 -4.89 7.94 -7.46
N PHE A 215 -3.61 7.67 -7.15
CA PHE A 215 -2.84 8.31 -6.07
C PHE A 215 -1.44 8.67 -6.52
N LEU A 216 -1.00 9.87 -6.15
CA LEU A 216 0.40 10.27 -6.15
C LEU A 216 0.79 10.63 -4.71
N LEU A 217 1.73 9.89 -4.14
CA LEU A 217 2.29 10.17 -2.83
C LEU A 217 3.52 11.06 -2.99
N LEU A 218 3.56 12.16 -2.25
CA LEU A 218 4.71 13.07 -2.20
C LEU A 218 5.51 12.75 -0.93
N ASP A 219 6.68 12.16 -1.08
CA ASP A 219 7.63 11.96 0.02
C ASP A 219 8.39 13.26 0.25
N LEU A 220 7.88 14.09 1.18
CA LEU A 220 8.42 15.42 1.43
C LEU A 220 9.73 15.36 2.23
N PRO A 221 10.64 16.35 2.12
CA PRO A 221 11.80 16.42 3.00
C PRO A 221 11.36 16.53 4.48
N PRO A 222 12.20 16.17 5.45
CA PRO A 222 11.84 16.35 6.86
C PRO A 222 11.79 17.83 7.27
N GLY A 223 10.96 18.16 8.26
CA GLY A 223 10.83 19.51 8.79
C GLY A 223 9.66 20.29 8.18
N THR A 224 9.71 21.63 8.29
CA THR A 224 8.64 22.56 7.90
C THR A 224 9.20 23.77 7.14
N GLY A 225 10.30 23.58 6.41
CA GLY A 225 11.04 24.68 5.74
C GLY A 225 10.51 25.04 4.36
N ASP A 226 11.19 26.01 3.71
CA ASP A 226 10.78 26.60 2.44
C ASP A 226 10.65 25.58 1.28
N VAL A 227 11.45 24.50 1.29
CA VAL A 227 11.36 23.47 0.28
C VAL A 227 10.01 22.75 0.34
N HIS A 228 9.51 22.47 1.54
CA HIS A 228 8.17 21.94 1.76
C HIS A 228 7.09 22.80 1.08
N LEU A 229 7.11 24.10 1.41
CA LEU A 229 6.14 25.06 0.88
C LEU A 229 6.23 25.16 -0.64
N SER A 230 7.45 25.11 -1.19
CA SER A 230 7.66 25.15 -2.63
C SER A 230 7.05 23.95 -3.34
N VAL A 231 7.26 22.72 -2.84
CA VAL A 231 6.68 21.49 -3.42
C VAL A 231 5.16 21.54 -3.35
N ILE A 232 4.61 21.86 -2.18
CA ILE A 232 3.17 21.88 -1.94
C ILE A 232 2.48 22.95 -2.79
N SER A 233 3.13 24.10 -3.04
CA SER A 233 2.55 25.19 -3.85
C SER A 233 2.48 24.89 -5.34
N GLU A 234 3.30 23.98 -5.84
CA GLU A 234 3.31 23.58 -7.25
C GLU A 234 2.22 22.54 -7.59
N MET A 235 1.60 21.93 -6.59
CA MET A 235 0.62 20.87 -6.78
C MET A 235 -0.63 21.12 -5.94
N LYS A 236 -1.79 20.72 -6.47
CA LYS A 236 -3.03 20.72 -5.69
C LYS A 236 -3.04 19.48 -4.79
N VAL A 237 -2.45 19.60 -3.59
CA VAL A 237 -2.42 18.51 -2.61
C VAL A 237 -3.82 18.33 -2.00
N ASP A 238 -4.37 17.12 -2.06
CA ASP A 238 -5.71 16.79 -1.55
C ASP A 238 -5.70 16.52 -0.04
N GLY A 239 -4.55 16.13 0.52
CA GLY A 239 -4.41 15.90 1.95
C GLY A 239 -2.98 15.58 2.36
N ALA A 240 -2.70 15.69 3.65
CA ALA A 240 -1.40 15.43 4.24
C ALA A 240 -1.48 14.34 5.31
N LEU A 241 -0.50 13.43 5.30
CA LEU A 241 -0.21 12.49 6.39
C LEU A 241 0.99 13.01 7.18
N ILE A 242 0.93 12.95 8.49
CA ILE A 242 2.04 13.34 9.34
C ILE A 242 2.57 12.08 10.04
N VAL A 243 3.79 11.68 9.69
CA VAL A 243 4.49 10.55 10.29
C VAL A 243 5.32 11.01 11.48
N THR A 244 5.20 10.32 12.60
CA THR A 244 5.93 10.60 13.83
C THR A 244 6.33 9.31 14.56
N THR A 245 7.09 9.44 15.63
CA THR A 245 7.37 8.38 16.60
C THR A 245 6.81 8.78 17.97
N PRO A 246 6.66 7.86 18.95
CA PRO A 246 6.11 8.16 20.28
C PRO A 246 6.95 9.13 21.12
N GLN A 247 8.16 9.46 20.68
CA GLN A 247 9.07 10.35 21.43
C GLN A 247 8.48 11.74 21.61
N ARG A 248 8.47 12.26 22.84
CA ARG A 248 7.94 13.61 23.18
C ARG A 248 8.56 14.73 22.34
N VAL A 249 9.85 14.62 22.01
CA VAL A 249 10.53 15.60 21.14
C VAL A 249 9.98 15.59 19.72
N ALA A 250 9.69 14.41 19.15
CA ALA A 250 9.10 14.30 17.82
C ALA A 250 7.67 14.86 17.79
N LEU A 251 6.93 14.64 18.86
CA LEU A 251 5.54 15.08 18.99
C LEU A 251 5.41 16.61 19.15
N ALA A 252 6.34 17.26 19.81
CA ALA A 252 6.38 18.73 19.87
C ALA A 252 6.51 19.35 18.46
N ASP A 253 7.23 18.65 17.56
CA ASP A 253 7.38 19.08 16.18
C ASP A 253 6.13 18.76 15.33
N VAL A 254 5.36 17.71 15.67
CA VAL A 254 4.08 17.38 15.00
C VAL A 254 3.12 18.57 15.05
N VAL A 255 2.99 19.23 16.21
CA VAL A 255 2.11 20.40 16.36
C VAL A 255 2.52 21.53 15.40
N ARG A 256 3.82 21.72 15.17
CA ARG A 256 4.32 22.71 14.18
C ARG A 256 3.94 22.29 12.75
N GLY A 257 4.07 21.01 12.43
CA GLY A 257 3.63 20.46 11.13
C GLY A 257 2.12 20.65 10.90
N VAL A 258 1.31 20.38 11.92
CA VAL A 258 -0.15 20.59 11.89
C VAL A 258 -0.46 22.07 11.62
N HIS A 259 0.17 22.98 12.33
CA HIS A 259 -0.05 24.41 12.14
C HIS A 259 0.41 24.88 10.75
N MET A 260 1.48 24.31 10.19
CA MET A 260 1.94 24.63 8.84
C MET A 260 0.87 24.28 7.81
N PHE A 261 0.32 23.06 7.84
CA PHE A 261 -0.70 22.62 6.88
C PHE A 261 -2.03 23.38 7.06
N ARG A 262 -2.39 23.76 8.28
CA ARG A 262 -3.59 24.55 8.60
C ARG A 262 -3.44 26.05 8.31
N ASN A 263 -2.21 26.53 8.03
CA ASN A 263 -2.00 27.94 7.70
C ASN A 263 -2.85 28.35 6.51
N GLU A 264 -3.47 29.53 6.55
CA GLU A 264 -4.38 30.03 5.49
C GLU A 264 -3.76 30.03 4.09
N LYS A 265 -2.43 30.22 3.99
CA LYS A 265 -1.71 30.22 2.70
C LYS A 265 -1.47 28.82 2.16
N VAL A 266 -1.45 27.81 3.00
CA VAL A 266 -1.22 26.39 2.65
C VAL A 266 -2.56 25.67 2.53
N ASN A 267 -3.38 25.74 3.56
CA ASN A 267 -4.75 25.24 3.68
C ASN A 267 -4.95 23.84 3.10
N ILE A 268 -4.10 22.87 3.54
CA ILE A 268 -4.18 21.49 3.14
C ILE A 268 -4.83 20.69 4.27
N PRO A 269 -5.88 19.91 3.99
CA PRO A 269 -6.49 19.01 4.98
C PRO A 269 -5.46 17.99 5.51
N ILE A 270 -5.46 17.76 6.81
CA ILE A 270 -4.62 16.71 7.41
C ILE A 270 -5.49 15.46 7.52
N LEU A 271 -5.11 14.41 6.79
CA LEU A 271 -5.83 13.13 6.79
C LEU A 271 -5.66 12.40 8.11
N GLY A 272 -4.52 12.54 8.76
CA GLY A 272 -4.27 11.97 10.07
C GLY A 272 -2.80 11.85 10.42
N LEU A 273 -2.57 11.29 11.61
CA LEU A 273 -1.24 10.95 12.13
C LEU A 273 -0.94 9.48 11.89
N VAL A 274 0.34 9.18 11.63
CA VAL A 274 0.88 7.82 11.59
C VAL A 274 1.97 7.73 12.66
N GLU A 275 1.75 6.94 13.68
CA GLU A 275 2.74 6.65 14.70
C GLU A 275 3.59 5.47 14.23
N ASN A 276 4.83 5.72 13.85
CA ASN A 276 5.79 4.69 13.48
C ASN A 276 6.70 4.34 14.67
N MET A 277 7.24 3.13 14.69
CA MET A 277 8.06 2.60 15.78
C MET A 277 7.33 2.65 17.15
N ALA A 278 6.02 2.37 17.12
CA ALA A 278 5.14 2.51 18.28
C ALA A 278 5.52 1.57 19.45
N TRP A 279 5.89 0.34 19.14
CA TRP A 279 6.40 -0.64 20.10
C TRP A 279 7.32 -1.65 19.41
N PHE A 280 8.04 -2.41 20.18
CA PHE A 280 8.82 -3.56 19.73
C PHE A 280 8.29 -4.83 20.36
N THR A 281 8.20 -5.92 19.58
CA THR A 281 7.88 -7.26 20.06
C THR A 281 9.01 -8.20 19.70
N PRO A 282 9.74 -8.77 20.69
CA PRO A 282 10.75 -9.79 20.44
C PRO A 282 10.13 -11.06 19.88
N ALA A 283 10.85 -11.74 19.00
CA ALA A 283 10.38 -13.01 18.42
C ALA A 283 10.19 -14.11 19.49
N GLU A 284 11.01 -14.08 20.52
CA GLU A 284 10.98 -15.02 21.65
C GLU A 284 9.80 -14.78 22.61
N LEU A 285 9.20 -13.58 22.56
CA LEU A 285 8.11 -13.15 23.43
C LEU A 285 7.01 -12.47 22.61
N PRO A 286 6.27 -13.20 21.77
CA PRO A 286 5.36 -12.63 20.77
C PRO A 286 4.15 -11.89 21.38
N ASP A 287 3.82 -12.17 22.64
CA ASP A 287 2.72 -11.51 23.35
C ASP A 287 3.15 -10.23 24.08
N ASN A 288 4.47 -9.94 24.14
CA ASN A 288 5.00 -8.80 24.86
C ASN A 288 5.23 -7.59 23.94
N ARG A 289 4.83 -6.41 24.42
CA ARG A 289 5.10 -5.14 23.75
C ARG A 289 6.01 -4.29 24.61
N TYR A 290 7.09 -3.81 24.01
CA TYR A 290 8.04 -2.91 24.65
C TYR A 290 7.96 -1.55 24.00
N TYR A 291 7.55 -0.54 24.74
CA TYR A 291 7.38 0.84 24.28
C TYR A 291 8.69 1.63 24.43
N ILE A 292 9.67 1.29 23.58
CA ILE A 292 11.05 1.82 23.66
C ILE A 292 11.09 3.34 23.58
N PHE A 293 10.19 3.93 22.78
CA PHE A 293 10.14 5.38 22.55
C PHE A 293 9.02 6.10 23.31
N GLY A 294 8.28 5.42 24.17
CA GLY A 294 7.13 5.94 24.92
C GLY A 294 5.82 5.33 24.44
N GLU A 295 4.75 5.59 25.17
CA GLU A 295 3.42 5.02 24.93
C GLU A 295 2.34 6.09 24.98
N GLY A 296 1.38 6.05 24.03
CA GLY A 296 0.13 6.81 24.05
C GLY A 296 0.22 8.30 23.73
N GLU A 297 1.43 8.86 23.58
CA GLU A 297 1.61 10.29 23.34
C GLU A 297 1.12 10.73 21.96
N ALA A 298 1.28 9.90 20.92
CA ALA A 298 0.76 10.22 19.59
C ALA A 298 -0.77 10.25 19.57
N ALA A 299 -1.42 9.32 20.26
CA ALA A 299 -2.87 9.30 20.42
C ALA A 299 -3.37 10.55 21.15
N ARG A 300 -2.66 10.97 22.21
CA ARG A 300 -2.98 12.20 22.96
C ARG A 300 -2.91 13.45 22.08
N ILE A 301 -1.87 13.57 21.23
CA ILE A 301 -1.76 14.70 20.30
C ILE A 301 -2.82 14.63 19.20
N ALA A 302 -3.11 13.44 18.69
CA ALA A 302 -4.18 13.23 17.72
C ALA A 302 -5.52 13.76 18.26
N GLU A 303 -5.84 13.42 19.52
CA GLU A 303 -7.05 13.90 20.19
C GLU A 303 -7.03 15.42 20.41
N GLN A 304 -5.92 15.98 20.90
CA GLN A 304 -5.76 17.43 21.12
C GLN A 304 -5.91 18.23 19.82
N GLU A 305 -5.34 17.72 18.73
CA GLU A 305 -5.41 18.36 17.41
C GLU A 305 -6.67 17.97 16.63
N LYS A 306 -7.53 17.11 17.19
CA LYS A 306 -8.74 16.60 16.52
C LYS A 306 -8.44 15.98 15.17
N LEU A 307 -7.41 15.12 15.14
CA LEU A 307 -6.97 14.38 13.97
C LEU A 307 -7.13 12.88 14.25
N PRO A 308 -7.44 12.06 13.25
CA PRO A 308 -7.41 10.62 13.41
C PRO A 308 -5.96 10.12 13.56
N LEU A 309 -5.75 9.14 14.42
CA LEU A 309 -4.54 8.31 14.44
C LEU A 309 -4.80 7.13 13.51
N LEU A 310 -4.31 7.21 12.26
CA LEU A 310 -4.64 6.25 11.20
C LEU A 310 -3.94 4.91 11.38
N ALA A 311 -2.72 4.92 11.94
CA ALA A 311 -1.97 3.71 12.22
C ALA A 311 -0.97 3.91 13.34
N SER A 312 -0.77 2.83 14.13
CA SER A 312 0.38 2.66 15.02
C SER A 312 1.16 1.44 14.52
N ILE A 313 2.34 1.69 13.95
CA ILE A 313 3.17 0.70 13.28
C ILE A 313 4.31 0.32 14.22
N PRO A 314 4.49 -0.97 14.57
CA PRO A 314 5.57 -1.42 15.43
C PRO A 314 6.95 -1.27 14.77
N LEU A 315 7.99 -1.28 15.59
CA LEU A 315 9.37 -1.42 15.14
C LEU A 315 9.60 -2.90 14.77
N ILE A 316 9.71 -3.18 13.49
CA ILE A 316 9.80 -4.54 12.95
C ILE A 316 11.10 -4.69 12.16
N ARG A 317 11.88 -5.71 12.49
CA ARG A 317 13.16 -6.00 11.83
C ARG A 317 13.00 -6.26 10.34
N SER A 318 12.00 -7.05 9.94
CA SER A 318 11.73 -7.38 8.53
C SER A 318 11.45 -6.14 7.67
N VAL A 319 10.84 -5.08 8.24
CA VAL A 319 10.58 -3.82 7.53
C VAL A 319 11.89 -3.11 7.19
N SER A 320 12.86 -3.11 8.11
CA SER A 320 14.18 -2.51 7.87
C SER A 320 14.97 -3.32 6.84
N GLU A 321 15.04 -4.65 7.02
CA GLU A 321 15.76 -5.55 6.09
C GLU A 321 15.14 -5.51 4.68
N ALA A 322 13.84 -5.40 4.58
CA ALA A 322 13.13 -5.27 3.31
C ALA A 322 13.45 -3.93 2.63
N ALA A 323 13.44 -2.83 3.38
CA ALA A 323 13.79 -1.51 2.87
C ALA A 323 15.25 -1.48 2.35
N ASP A 324 16.19 -2.04 3.12
CA ASP A 324 17.61 -2.12 2.74
C ASP A 324 17.84 -3.04 1.52
N SER A 325 16.94 -3.98 1.28
CA SER A 325 16.98 -4.93 0.15
C SER A 325 16.20 -4.43 -1.08
N GLY A 326 15.67 -3.21 -1.06
CA GLY A 326 14.87 -2.66 -2.17
C GLY A 326 13.53 -3.38 -2.39
N ARG A 327 12.98 -4.00 -1.36
CA ARG A 327 11.72 -4.75 -1.40
C ARG A 327 10.79 -4.30 -0.28
N PRO A 328 9.88 -3.36 -0.51
CA PRO A 328 8.92 -2.93 0.51
C PRO A 328 8.20 -4.15 1.12
N VAL A 329 8.13 -4.24 2.45
CA VAL A 329 7.55 -5.42 3.15
C VAL A 329 6.12 -5.72 2.70
N THR A 330 5.39 -4.71 2.27
CA THR A 330 4.04 -4.85 1.74
C THR A 330 4.00 -5.57 0.38
N SER A 331 5.11 -5.59 -0.37
CA SER A 331 5.21 -6.31 -1.66
C SER A 331 5.14 -7.83 -1.48
N GLU A 332 5.61 -8.30 -0.34
CA GLU A 332 5.53 -9.69 0.08
C GLU A 332 4.26 -9.85 0.93
N ASN A 333 3.52 -10.96 0.79
CA ASN A 333 2.31 -11.19 1.60
C ASN A 333 2.68 -11.60 3.04
N LEU A 334 3.56 -10.84 3.67
CA LEU A 334 4.01 -11.06 5.04
C LEU A 334 3.01 -10.42 6.03
N PRO A 335 2.86 -11.00 7.24
CA PRO A 335 1.99 -10.45 8.28
C PRO A 335 2.32 -9.00 8.64
N ASP A 336 3.57 -8.59 8.48
CA ASP A 336 4.07 -7.26 8.81
C ASP A 336 3.56 -6.18 7.84
N GLY A 337 3.19 -6.56 6.61
CA GLY A 337 2.58 -5.67 5.61
C GLY A 337 1.19 -5.18 6.00
N LYS A 338 0.46 -5.91 6.86
CA LYS A 338 -0.92 -5.59 7.26
C LYS A 338 -1.10 -4.19 7.86
N PHE A 339 -0.09 -3.65 8.53
CA PHE A 339 -0.16 -2.31 9.12
C PHE A 339 -0.29 -1.24 8.04
N TYR A 340 0.37 -1.45 6.90
CA TYR A 340 0.32 -0.53 5.76
C TYR A 340 -0.93 -0.75 4.90
N ASP A 341 -1.44 -1.98 4.84
CA ASP A 341 -2.74 -2.26 4.19
C ASP A 341 -3.87 -1.53 4.94
N LEU A 342 -3.90 -1.59 6.28
CA LEU A 342 -4.84 -0.84 7.11
C LEU A 342 -4.65 0.68 6.98
N LEU A 343 -3.41 1.16 6.91
CA LEU A 343 -3.13 2.57 6.67
C LEU A 343 -3.68 3.02 5.32
N ALA A 344 -3.53 2.20 4.27
CA ALA A 344 -4.07 2.50 2.94
C ALA A 344 -5.60 2.60 2.96
N GLU A 345 -6.28 1.69 3.66
CA GLU A 345 -7.74 1.76 3.86
C GLU A 345 -8.16 3.05 4.58
N GLY A 346 -7.45 3.43 5.65
CA GLY A 346 -7.70 4.66 6.40
C GLY A 346 -7.51 5.91 5.54
N VAL A 347 -6.43 5.99 4.75
CA VAL A 347 -6.17 7.11 3.84
C VAL A 347 -7.27 7.25 2.78
N VAL A 348 -7.72 6.14 2.22
CA VAL A 348 -8.82 6.14 1.24
C VAL A 348 -10.12 6.61 1.87
N ALA A 349 -10.44 6.17 3.09
CA ALA A 349 -11.64 6.57 3.82
C ALA A 349 -11.66 8.07 4.10
N GLU A 350 -10.59 8.63 4.66
CA GLU A 350 -10.46 10.06 4.98
C GLU A 350 -10.60 10.96 3.74
N LEU A 351 -10.02 10.54 2.60
CA LEU A 351 -10.15 11.27 1.33
C LEU A 351 -11.57 11.21 0.74
N CYS A 352 -12.37 10.21 1.10
CA CYS A 352 -13.78 10.14 0.74
C CYS A 352 -14.65 11.03 1.63
N GLU A 353 -14.33 11.15 2.94
CA GLU A 353 -15.08 11.95 3.90
C GLU A 353 -14.79 13.45 3.78
N SER A 354 -13.58 13.85 3.44
CA SER A 354 -13.16 15.25 3.29
C SER A 354 -13.92 16.04 2.22
N ARG A 355 -14.85 15.39 1.50
CA ARG A 355 -15.70 16.00 0.46
C ARG A 355 -17.17 16.15 0.86
N ARG A 356 -17.56 15.72 2.04
CA ARG A 356 -18.90 15.99 2.59
C ARG A 356 -18.91 17.25 3.44
#